data_49ff49d5d4540796e40c1c01970a4ab1
#
_entry.id   49ff49d5d4540796e40c1c01970a4ab1
#
_cell.length_a   1.000
_cell.length_b   1.000
_cell.length_c   1.000
_cell.angle_alpha   90.00
_cell.angle_beta   90.00
_cell.angle_gamma   90.00
#
_symmetry.space_group_name_H-M   'P 1'
#
loop_
_entity.id
_entity.type
_entity.pdbx_description
1 polymer ?
#
loop_
_entity_poly.entity_id
_entity_poly.type
_entity_poly.pdbx_seq_one_letter_code
_entity_poly.pdbx_strand_id
1 'polypeptide(L)'
;MTDVRNISATVSPSAAAGGRTLARPPRQSNFELLRIVAMFLVLVLHADFLSLGVPEAKDFAAAPANAWTRTFFEMMAICVVNVFVMISGWFGIRATLRGGLRFLFQACFFYFGIYGVMLLTGGAEMTAKNLLECMKMDWFTISYLTLFIISPVLNAFARQATVRQFAGVLAAFFLLQTLYGCTELNDQFNRGYSAISFAGIYLLARFMSLHRRRFFRFGLLVYLACLLAKALIFWALSGSEDYNRWALYYINPLVILQAAALVAFVSTVKMPVIRIINRIAASAYAVYLLHINDFILVKYFKSNVVQLYNQYSGVECIGLILMFLVVVFCAGILIDQVRILLWNAVSVWLPALFRKSSRKPKPAPATE
;
A
#
# COMPACT_ATOMS: atom_id res chain seq x y z
N MET A 1 49.05 6.63 45.06
CA MET A 1 49.05 8.03 45.52
C MET A 1 48.56 8.88 44.37
N THR A 2 47.44 9.59 44.67
CA THR A 2 46.90 10.81 44.00
C THR A 2 46.25 10.58 42.63
N ASP A 3 45.08 11.01 42.32
CA ASP A 3 44.05 11.79 43.03
C ASP A 3 42.73 11.65 42.21
N VAL A 4 41.67 11.35 42.84
CA VAL A 4 40.30 11.27 42.27
C VAL A 4 39.68 12.65 42.42
N ARG A 5 39.43 13.37 41.35
CA ARG A 5 38.54 14.56 41.41
C ARG A 5 37.22 14.30 40.74
N ASN A 6 36.21 14.18 41.58
CA ASN A 6 34.81 14.37 41.29
C ASN A 6 34.53 15.68 40.57
N ILE A 7 33.84 15.63 39.42
CA ILE A 7 33.13 16.78 38.88
C ILE A 7 31.66 16.32 38.73
N SER A 8 30.88 16.57 39.76
CA SER A 8 29.43 16.58 39.71
C SER A 8 28.99 17.88 39.04
N ALA A 9 28.64 17.82 37.77
CA ALA A 9 27.92 18.90 37.11
C ALA A 9 26.43 18.74 37.31
N THR A 10 25.87 19.53 38.21
CA THR A 10 24.42 19.74 38.40
C THR A 10 23.87 20.40 37.14
N VAL A 11 23.11 19.64 36.35
CA VAL A 11 22.31 20.20 35.26
C VAL A 11 20.96 20.62 35.81
N SER A 12 20.76 21.94 35.95
CA SER A 12 19.46 22.54 36.24
C SER A 12 18.48 22.29 35.08
N PRO A 13 17.22 21.94 35.34
CA PRO A 13 16.21 21.84 34.28
C PRO A 13 15.72 23.26 33.94
N SER A 14 16.23 23.83 32.87
CA SER A 14 15.67 25.03 32.25
C SER A 14 14.35 24.68 31.56
N ALA A 15 13.25 25.09 32.21
CA ALA A 15 11.92 25.08 31.62
C ALA A 15 11.82 26.17 30.55
N ALA A 16 11.85 25.80 29.29
CA ALA A 16 11.35 26.61 28.19
C ALA A 16 10.55 25.75 27.23
N ALA A 17 9.30 25.46 27.58
CA ALA A 17 8.31 24.88 26.71
C ALA A 17 7.85 25.89 25.65
N GLY A 18 8.70 26.18 24.69
CA GLY A 18 8.31 26.79 23.42
C GLY A 18 7.94 25.68 22.46
N GLY A 19 6.65 25.47 22.20
CA GLY A 19 6.11 24.50 21.24
C GLY A 19 6.62 24.77 19.82
N ARG A 20 7.85 24.37 19.51
CA ARG A 20 8.33 24.24 18.13
C ARG A 20 7.57 23.09 17.49
N THR A 21 6.57 23.41 16.68
CA THR A 21 6.02 22.47 15.71
C THR A 21 7.18 22.02 14.81
N LEU A 22 7.75 20.85 15.11
CA LEU A 22 8.77 20.24 14.27
C LEU A 22 8.22 20.15 12.85
N ALA A 23 8.80 20.93 11.94
CA ALA A 23 8.45 20.89 10.53
C ALA A 23 8.53 19.45 10.04
N ARG A 24 7.53 19.01 9.30
CA ARG A 24 7.53 17.66 8.73
C ARG A 24 8.77 17.51 7.84
N PRO A 25 9.55 16.44 7.99
CA PRO A 25 10.66 16.22 7.08
C PRO A 25 10.13 16.20 5.64
N PRO A 26 10.88 16.77 4.67
CA PRO A 26 10.46 16.80 3.29
C PRO A 26 10.21 15.38 2.77
N ARG A 27 9.20 15.23 1.89
CA ARG A 27 8.91 13.94 1.24
C ARG A 27 10.12 13.50 0.42
N GLN A 28 10.42 12.22 0.45
CA GLN A 28 11.51 11.62 -0.33
C GLN A 28 10.97 11.21 -1.71
N SER A 29 11.35 11.97 -2.75
CA SER A 29 10.80 11.77 -4.10
C SER A 29 11.12 10.42 -4.72
N ASN A 30 12.20 9.74 -4.31
CA ASN A 30 12.49 8.35 -4.71
C ASN A 30 11.38 7.38 -4.25
N PHE A 31 10.92 7.48 -3.01
CA PHE A 31 9.81 6.65 -2.51
C PHE A 31 8.45 7.08 -3.10
N GLU A 32 8.27 8.37 -3.35
CA GLU A 32 7.05 8.84 -4.00
C GLU A 32 6.98 8.38 -5.47
N LEU A 33 8.11 8.33 -6.18
CA LEU A 33 8.19 7.72 -7.51
C LEU A 33 7.88 6.23 -7.46
N LEU A 34 8.43 5.49 -6.48
CA LEU A 34 8.11 4.09 -6.27
C LEU A 34 6.60 3.89 -6.06
N ARG A 35 5.94 4.80 -5.32
CA ARG A 35 4.48 4.74 -5.11
C ARG A 35 3.69 4.94 -6.41
N ILE A 36 4.14 5.85 -7.28
CA ILE A 36 3.54 6.07 -8.61
C ILE A 36 3.67 4.82 -9.46
N VAL A 37 4.89 4.28 -9.57
CA VAL A 37 5.16 3.05 -10.35
C VAL A 37 4.36 1.87 -9.79
N ALA A 38 4.35 1.68 -8.46
CA ALA A 38 3.59 0.62 -7.84
C ALA A 38 2.09 0.73 -8.13
N MET A 39 1.50 1.93 -8.11
CA MET A 39 0.09 2.12 -8.45
C MET A 39 -0.19 1.84 -9.93
N PHE A 40 0.70 2.24 -10.83
CA PHE A 40 0.54 1.90 -12.24
C PHE A 40 0.61 0.38 -12.47
N LEU A 41 1.51 -0.31 -11.78
CA LEU A 41 1.59 -1.77 -11.84
C LEU A 41 0.36 -2.46 -11.19
N VAL A 42 -0.33 -1.85 -10.22
CA VAL A 42 -1.64 -2.34 -9.75
C VAL A 42 -2.67 -2.28 -10.88
N LEU A 43 -2.69 -1.22 -11.69
CA LEU A 43 -3.57 -1.18 -12.86
C LEU A 43 -3.23 -2.30 -13.86
N VAL A 44 -1.94 -2.60 -14.07
CA VAL A 44 -1.50 -3.71 -14.93
C VAL A 44 -2.01 -5.05 -14.39
N LEU A 45 -1.86 -5.34 -13.08
CA LEU A 45 -2.40 -6.55 -12.44
C LEU A 45 -3.91 -6.69 -12.66
N HIS A 46 -4.63 -5.58 -12.51
CA HIS A 46 -6.09 -5.59 -12.65
C HIS A 46 -6.53 -5.65 -14.12
N ALA A 47 -5.74 -5.15 -15.06
CA ALA A 47 -5.98 -5.32 -16.48
C ALA A 47 -5.70 -6.75 -16.94
N ASP A 48 -4.71 -7.43 -16.37
CA ASP A 48 -4.38 -8.81 -16.74
C ASP A 48 -5.28 -9.81 -15.99
N PHE A 49 -4.84 -10.37 -14.89
CA PHE A 49 -5.51 -11.51 -14.24
C PHE A 49 -6.91 -11.20 -13.70
N LEU A 50 -7.14 -9.98 -13.21
CA LEU A 50 -8.46 -9.61 -12.73
C LEU A 50 -9.48 -9.43 -13.87
N SER A 51 -9.05 -8.92 -15.05
CA SER A 51 -9.94 -8.65 -16.19
C SER A 51 -10.00 -9.79 -17.20
N LEU A 52 -8.84 -10.38 -17.55
CA LEU A 52 -8.72 -11.41 -18.56
C LEU A 52 -8.71 -12.84 -17.98
N GLY A 53 -8.63 -12.98 -16.65
CA GLY A 53 -8.48 -14.28 -16.00
C GLY A 53 -7.04 -14.79 -16.00
N VAL A 54 -6.76 -15.74 -15.11
CA VAL A 54 -5.46 -16.42 -15.03
C VAL A 54 -5.32 -17.37 -16.23
N PRO A 55 -4.19 -17.38 -16.98
CA PRO A 55 -3.98 -18.33 -18.05
C PRO A 55 -4.02 -19.77 -17.52
N GLU A 56 -4.81 -20.60 -18.18
CA GLU A 56 -4.95 -22.03 -17.87
C GLU A 56 -4.03 -22.88 -18.78
N ALA A 57 -3.89 -24.18 -18.48
CA ALA A 57 -3.09 -25.10 -19.28
C ALA A 57 -3.45 -25.08 -20.78
N LYS A 58 -4.74 -24.91 -21.11
CA LYS A 58 -5.21 -24.78 -22.50
C LYS A 58 -4.67 -23.53 -23.20
N ASP A 59 -4.51 -22.42 -22.47
CA ASP A 59 -4.00 -21.15 -23.04
C ASP A 59 -2.51 -21.26 -23.35
N PHE A 60 -1.74 -21.95 -22.47
CA PHE A 60 -0.33 -22.27 -22.74
C PHE A 60 -0.14 -23.21 -23.93
N ALA A 61 -1.10 -24.12 -24.17
CA ALA A 61 -1.05 -25.01 -25.33
C ALA A 61 -1.44 -24.28 -26.63
N ALA A 62 -2.46 -23.43 -26.60
CA ALA A 62 -3.00 -22.75 -27.76
C ALA A 62 -2.17 -21.53 -28.18
N ALA A 63 -1.70 -20.72 -27.21
CA ALA A 63 -0.98 -19.47 -27.45
C ALA A 63 0.14 -19.26 -26.41
N PRO A 64 1.21 -20.08 -26.41
CA PRO A 64 2.22 -20.08 -25.35
C PRO A 64 2.89 -18.72 -25.15
N ALA A 65 3.22 -18.01 -26.22
CA ALA A 65 3.86 -16.69 -26.15
C ALA A 65 2.98 -15.66 -25.40
N ASN A 66 1.69 -15.68 -25.65
CA ASN A 66 0.73 -14.78 -24.99
C ASN A 66 0.57 -15.15 -23.49
N ALA A 67 0.32 -16.43 -23.20
CA ALA A 67 0.16 -16.92 -21.84
C ALA A 67 1.41 -16.64 -20.98
N TRP A 68 2.61 -16.89 -21.50
CA TRP A 68 3.87 -16.58 -20.83
C TRP A 68 4.09 -15.08 -20.65
N THR A 69 3.76 -14.24 -21.63
CA THR A 69 3.89 -12.79 -21.52
C THR A 69 3.00 -12.25 -20.40
N ARG A 70 1.75 -12.68 -20.36
CA ARG A 70 0.80 -12.30 -19.30
C ARG A 70 1.29 -12.73 -17.92
N THR A 71 1.67 -14.00 -17.77
CA THR A 71 2.20 -14.54 -16.53
C THR A 71 3.46 -13.80 -16.07
N PHE A 72 4.34 -13.41 -17.00
CA PHE A 72 5.54 -12.63 -16.68
C PHE A 72 5.22 -11.25 -16.13
N PHE A 73 4.29 -10.51 -16.74
CA PHE A 73 3.84 -9.22 -16.24
C PHE A 73 3.20 -9.34 -14.85
N GLU A 74 2.40 -10.37 -14.61
CA GLU A 74 1.83 -10.64 -13.30
C GLU A 74 2.91 -10.93 -12.26
N MET A 75 3.88 -11.80 -12.56
CA MET A 75 5.01 -12.10 -11.66
C MET A 75 5.87 -10.87 -11.36
N MET A 76 6.02 -9.97 -12.32
CA MET A 76 6.74 -8.72 -12.15
C MET A 76 5.98 -7.78 -11.20
N ALA A 77 4.68 -7.67 -11.36
CA ALA A 77 3.87 -6.67 -10.69
C ALA A 77 3.30 -7.12 -9.33
N ILE A 78 3.11 -8.42 -9.10
CA ILE A 78 2.38 -8.94 -7.92
C ILE A 78 2.92 -8.44 -6.57
N CYS A 79 4.19 -8.10 -6.46
CA CYS A 79 4.79 -7.63 -5.22
C CYS A 79 4.38 -6.20 -4.82
N VAL A 80 3.72 -5.43 -5.71
CA VAL A 80 3.50 -3.98 -5.50
C VAL A 80 2.53 -3.66 -4.38
N VAL A 81 1.59 -4.53 -4.06
CA VAL A 81 0.72 -4.34 -2.89
C VAL A 81 1.55 -4.38 -1.60
N ASN A 82 2.47 -5.35 -1.49
CA ASN A 82 3.42 -5.39 -0.38
C ASN A 82 4.32 -4.14 -0.35
N VAL A 83 4.72 -3.61 -1.50
CA VAL A 83 5.50 -2.36 -1.60
C VAL A 83 4.75 -1.18 -0.98
N PHE A 84 3.43 -1.01 -1.19
CA PHE A 84 2.64 0.05 -0.56
C PHE A 84 2.67 -0.03 0.96
N VAL A 85 2.48 -1.23 1.49
CA VAL A 85 2.53 -1.47 2.94
C VAL A 85 3.94 -1.23 3.47
N MET A 86 4.97 -1.68 2.74
CA MET A 86 6.38 -1.45 3.09
C MET A 86 6.77 0.02 3.08
N ILE A 87 6.31 0.82 2.13
CA ILE A 87 6.54 2.28 2.15
C ILE A 87 5.96 2.87 3.44
N SER A 88 4.76 2.46 3.83
CA SER A 88 4.12 2.91 5.06
C SER A 88 4.90 2.47 6.32
N GLY A 89 5.37 1.24 6.34
CA GLY A 89 6.25 0.70 7.39
C GLY A 89 7.61 1.39 7.44
N TRP A 90 8.23 1.66 6.31
CA TRP A 90 9.55 2.32 6.22
C TRP A 90 9.57 3.66 6.95
N PHE A 91 8.57 4.50 6.74
CA PHE A 91 8.45 5.81 7.39
C PHE A 91 7.78 5.75 8.76
N GLY A 92 6.99 4.72 9.03
CA GLY A 92 6.15 4.60 10.22
C GLY A 92 4.90 5.46 10.13
N ILE A 93 3.74 4.83 10.22
CA ILE A 93 2.44 5.52 10.22
C ILE A 93 2.30 6.33 11.51
N ARG A 94 1.98 7.62 11.38
CA ARG A 94 1.55 8.47 12.50
C ARG A 94 0.03 8.47 12.55
N ALA A 95 -0.54 7.59 13.37
CA ALA A 95 -1.98 7.49 13.54
C ALA A 95 -2.49 8.72 14.32
N THR A 96 -2.96 9.72 13.58
CA THR A 96 -3.62 10.90 14.11
C THR A 96 -5.08 10.93 13.68
N LEU A 97 -5.97 11.45 14.51
CA LEU A 97 -7.39 11.55 14.17
C LEU A 97 -7.60 12.26 12.81
N ARG A 98 -6.91 13.38 12.59
CA ARG A 98 -6.96 14.11 11.32
C ARG A 98 -6.48 13.25 10.13
N GLY A 99 -5.46 12.41 10.35
CA GLY A 99 -4.97 11.47 9.34
C GLY A 99 -6.00 10.41 8.97
N GLY A 100 -6.63 9.81 9.99
CA GLY A 100 -7.71 8.83 9.82
C GLY A 100 -8.93 9.43 9.14
N LEU A 101 -9.39 10.60 9.59
CA LEU A 101 -10.51 11.32 8.96
C LEU A 101 -10.23 11.69 7.50
N ARG A 102 -8.99 12.09 7.17
CA ARG A 102 -8.60 12.35 5.78
C ARG A 102 -8.66 11.09 4.92
N PHE A 103 -8.21 9.95 5.45
CA PHE A 103 -8.26 8.67 4.76
C PHE A 103 -9.70 8.23 4.51
N LEU A 104 -10.53 8.26 5.54
CA LEU A 104 -11.97 7.94 5.44
C LEU A 104 -12.69 8.88 4.48
N PHE A 105 -12.43 10.20 4.57
CA PHE A 105 -13.01 11.17 3.65
C PHE A 105 -12.65 10.86 2.19
N GLN A 106 -11.41 10.43 1.93
CA GLN A 106 -11.00 10.04 0.58
C GLN A 106 -11.76 8.81 0.10
N ALA A 107 -11.89 7.77 0.92
CA ALA A 107 -12.67 6.58 0.57
C ALA A 107 -14.14 6.94 0.32
N CYS A 108 -14.78 7.63 1.25
CA CYS A 108 -16.18 8.06 1.11
C CYS A 108 -16.41 8.94 -0.13
N PHE A 109 -15.49 9.86 -0.43
CA PHE A 109 -15.60 10.72 -1.63
C PHE A 109 -15.66 9.88 -2.91
N PHE A 110 -14.83 8.85 -3.04
CA PHE A 110 -14.85 7.99 -4.22
C PHE A 110 -16.05 7.06 -4.24
N TYR A 111 -16.37 6.36 -3.15
CA TYR A 111 -17.51 5.45 -3.11
C TYR A 111 -18.84 6.17 -3.35
N PHE A 112 -19.15 7.20 -2.56
CA PHE A 112 -20.41 7.92 -2.69
C PHE A 112 -20.43 8.89 -3.88
N GLY A 113 -19.29 9.48 -4.24
CA GLY A 113 -19.19 10.37 -5.39
C GLY A 113 -19.44 9.64 -6.70
N ILE A 114 -18.83 8.46 -6.90
CA ILE A 114 -19.07 7.62 -8.08
C ILE A 114 -20.53 7.18 -8.11
N TYR A 115 -21.07 6.70 -6.99
CA TYR A 115 -22.49 6.32 -6.91
C TYR A 115 -23.41 7.49 -7.27
N GLY A 116 -23.13 8.70 -6.75
CA GLY A 116 -23.90 9.91 -7.10
C GLY A 116 -23.85 10.23 -8.59
N VAL A 117 -22.69 10.11 -9.24
CA VAL A 117 -22.55 10.27 -10.69
C VAL A 117 -23.35 9.20 -11.44
N MET A 118 -23.29 7.93 -11.00
CA MET A 118 -24.06 6.85 -11.60
C MET A 118 -25.57 7.04 -11.48
N LEU A 119 -26.05 7.58 -10.35
CA LEU A 119 -27.48 7.95 -10.20
C LEU A 119 -27.87 9.06 -11.18
N LEU A 120 -27.06 10.10 -11.32
CA LEU A 120 -27.35 11.24 -12.22
C LEU A 120 -27.32 10.85 -13.70
N THR A 121 -26.51 9.86 -14.07
CA THR A 121 -26.37 9.39 -15.46
C THR A 121 -27.28 8.20 -15.79
N GLY A 122 -28.13 7.75 -14.86
CA GLY A 122 -28.98 6.57 -15.06
C GLY A 122 -28.21 5.25 -15.05
N GLY A 123 -26.93 5.25 -14.62
CA GLY A 123 -26.09 4.06 -14.53
C GLY A 123 -26.31 3.21 -13.26
N ALA A 124 -27.05 3.75 -12.29
CA ALA A 124 -27.46 3.06 -11.06
C ALA A 124 -28.82 3.56 -10.61
N GLU A 125 -29.53 2.72 -9.81
CA GLU A 125 -30.80 3.08 -9.19
C GLU A 125 -30.59 3.39 -7.70
N MET A 126 -31.42 4.28 -7.13
CA MET A 126 -31.39 4.59 -5.71
C MET A 126 -32.12 3.50 -4.92
N THR A 127 -31.37 2.48 -4.53
CA THR A 127 -31.86 1.36 -3.73
C THR A 127 -31.07 1.23 -2.44
N ALA A 128 -31.69 0.68 -1.38
CA ALA A 128 -31.01 0.36 -0.14
C ALA A 128 -29.80 -0.59 -0.37
N LYS A 129 -29.94 -1.52 -1.32
CA LYS A 129 -28.87 -2.44 -1.72
C LYS A 129 -27.66 -1.67 -2.25
N ASN A 130 -27.84 -0.79 -3.23
CA ASN A 130 -26.75 -0.01 -3.84
C ASN A 130 -26.10 0.94 -2.83
N LEU A 131 -26.88 1.51 -1.91
CA LEU A 131 -26.35 2.33 -0.83
C LEU A 131 -25.48 1.50 0.14
N LEU A 132 -25.91 0.30 0.50
CA LEU A 132 -25.12 -0.62 1.32
C LEU A 132 -23.83 -1.08 0.60
N GLU A 133 -23.89 -1.33 -0.72
CA GLU A 133 -22.70 -1.64 -1.51
C GLU A 133 -21.67 -0.50 -1.46
N CYS A 134 -22.12 0.77 -1.53
CA CYS A 134 -21.22 1.92 -1.37
C CYS A 134 -20.55 1.99 0.02
N MET A 135 -21.16 1.41 1.05
CA MET A 135 -20.59 1.34 2.40
C MET A 135 -19.60 0.19 2.57
N LYS A 136 -19.65 -0.81 1.69
CA LYS A 136 -18.68 -1.91 1.70
C LYS A 136 -17.37 -1.40 1.12
N MET A 137 -16.40 -1.17 2.00
CA MET A 137 -15.04 -0.86 1.59
C MET A 137 -14.37 -2.13 1.07
N ASP A 138 -13.55 -1.98 0.04
CA ASP A 138 -12.72 -3.08 -0.46
C ASP A 138 -11.73 -3.61 0.60
N TRP A 139 -11.23 -4.81 0.37
CA TRP A 139 -10.36 -5.53 1.30
C TRP A 139 -9.07 -4.74 1.65
N PHE A 140 -8.48 -4.03 0.66
CA PHE A 140 -7.25 -3.26 0.87
C PHE A 140 -7.52 -2.05 1.77
N THR A 141 -8.60 -1.32 1.53
CA THR A 141 -9.04 -0.18 2.33
C THR A 141 -9.27 -0.57 3.78
N ILE A 142 -9.99 -1.68 4.03
CA ILE A 142 -10.23 -2.19 5.40
C ILE A 142 -8.92 -2.64 6.06
N SER A 143 -8.10 -3.42 5.35
CA SER A 143 -6.83 -3.92 5.89
C SER A 143 -5.86 -2.77 6.20
N TYR A 144 -5.80 -1.74 5.35
CA TYR A 144 -4.96 -0.57 5.57
C TYR A 144 -5.48 0.32 6.71
N LEU A 145 -6.80 0.50 6.83
CA LEU A 145 -7.41 1.21 7.95
C LEU A 145 -7.12 0.50 9.28
N THR A 146 -7.25 -0.82 9.31
CA THR A 146 -6.89 -1.63 10.48
C THR A 146 -5.40 -1.46 10.82
N LEU A 147 -4.52 -1.56 9.82
CA LEU A 147 -3.09 -1.28 9.99
C LEU A 147 -2.83 0.13 10.55
N PHE A 148 -3.55 1.14 10.05
CA PHE A 148 -3.45 2.51 10.54
C PHE A 148 -3.81 2.59 12.03
N ILE A 149 -4.90 1.93 12.45
CA ILE A 149 -5.38 1.91 13.84
C ILE A 149 -4.37 1.22 14.77
N ILE A 150 -3.81 0.08 14.37
CA ILE A 150 -2.86 -0.69 15.20
C ILE A 150 -1.41 -0.18 15.10
N SER A 151 -1.11 0.72 14.16
CA SER A 151 0.26 1.21 13.91
C SER A 151 0.95 1.85 15.14
N PRO A 152 0.26 2.50 16.10
CA PRO A 152 0.91 2.98 17.32
C PRO A 152 1.54 1.84 18.14
N VAL A 153 0.85 0.69 18.25
CA VAL A 153 1.35 -0.51 18.96
C VAL A 153 2.55 -1.09 18.22
N LEU A 154 2.45 -1.26 16.90
CA LEU A 154 3.54 -1.76 16.07
C LEU A 154 4.78 -0.84 16.13
N ASN A 155 4.57 0.47 16.15
CA ASN A 155 5.66 1.44 16.29
C ASN A 155 6.26 1.44 17.70
N ALA A 156 5.48 1.18 18.77
CA ALA A 156 5.99 1.04 20.13
C ALA A 156 6.89 -0.20 20.23
N PHE A 157 6.44 -1.35 19.73
CA PHE A 157 7.23 -2.56 19.62
C PHE A 157 8.54 -2.30 18.85
N ALA A 158 8.48 -1.70 17.67
CA ALA A 158 9.65 -1.43 16.84
C ALA A 158 10.69 -0.51 17.49
N ARG A 159 10.29 0.34 18.43
CA ARG A 159 11.22 1.22 19.19
C ARG A 159 11.82 0.53 20.42
N GLN A 160 11.12 -0.41 21.04
CA GLN A 160 11.51 -1.01 22.31
C GLN A 160 12.20 -2.36 22.13
N ALA A 161 11.88 -3.10 21.07
CA ALA A 161 12.44 -4.42 20.83
C ALA A 161 13.94 -4.34 20.50
N THR A 162 14.73 -5.24 21.10
CA THR A 162 16.10 -5.47 20.68
C THR A 162 16.13 -6.05 19.27
N VAL A 163 17.25 -5.91 18.56
CA VAL A 163 17.43 -6.48 17.21
C VAL A 163 17.11 -7.97 17.16
N ARG A 164 17.55 -8.72 18.17
CA ARG A 164 17.29 -10.18 18.25
C ARG A 164 15.80 -10.48 18.43
N GLN A 165 15.14 -9.77 19.35
CA GLN A 165 13.69 -9.93 19.57
C GLN A 165 12.90 -9.57 18.31
N PHE A 166 13.23 -8.46 17.66
CA PHE A 166 12.54 -8.02 16.46
C PHE A 166 12.73 -9.03 15.31
N ALA A 167 13.97 -9.46 15.06
CA ALA A 167 14.27 -10.47 14.06
C ALA A 167 13.58 -11.82 14.35
N GLY A 168 13.56 -12.24 15.63
CA GLY A 168 12.87 -13.46 16.07
C GLY A 168 11.37 -13.41 15.82
N VAL A 169 10.71 -12.29 16.15
CA VAL A 169 9.28 -12.09 15.87
C VAL A 169 8.99 -12.13 14.37
N LEU A 170 9.81 -11.45 13.54
CA LEU A 170 9.65 -11.49 12.09
C LEU A 170 9.84 -12.90 11.52
N ALA A 171 10.89 -13.62 11.98
CA ALA A 171 11.15 -14.98 11.53
C ALA A 171 10.00 -15.93 11.88
N ALA A 172 9.53 -15.90 13.14
CA ALA A 172 8.40 -16.70 13.57
C ALA A 172 7.11 -16.36 12.81
N PHE A 173 6.84 -15.06 12.62
CA PHE A 173 5.66 -14.59 11.88
C PHE A 173 5.67 -15.08 10.43
N PHE A 174 6.76 -14.87 9.69
CA PHE A 174 6.83 -15.26 8.29
C PHE A 174 6.91 -16.77 8.10
N LEU A 175 7.53 -17.50 9.04
CA LEU A 175 7.48 -18.97 9.04
C LEU A 175 6.04 -19.46 9.21
N LEU A 176 5.33 -18.95 10.22
CA LEU A 176 3.92 -19.29 10.44
C LEU A 176 3.06 -18.92 9.23
N GLN A 177 3.20 -17.71 8.71
CA GLN A 177 2.46 -17.24 7.53
C GLN A 177 2.73 -18.12 6.30
N THR A 178 3.97 -18.55 6.08
CA THR A 178 4.31 -19.42 4.94
C THR A 178 3.73 -20.81 5.11
N LEU A 179 3.85 -21.40 6.30
CA LEU A 179 3.36 -22.75 6.56
C LEU A 179 1.83 -22.85 6.52
N TYR A 180 1.13 -21.91 7.16
CA TYR A 180 -0.33 -21.94 7.26
C TYR A 180 -1.04 -21.17 6.15
N GLY A 181 -0.40 -20.16 5.58
CA GLY A 181 -1.00 -19.39 4.49
C GLY A 181 -1.06 -20.14 3.15
N CYS A 182 -0.31 -21.24 3.02
CA CYS A 182 -0.37 -22.14 1.87
C CYS A 182 -1.45 -23.22 2.00
N THR A 183 -2.01 -23.38 3.19
CA THR A 183 -3.08 -24.34 3.45
C THR A 183 -4.42 -23.62 3.45
N GLU A 184 -5.44 -24.19 2.83
CA GLU A 184 -6.80 -23.66 2.87
C GLU A 184 -7.44 -23.74 4.28
N LEU A 185 -6.71 -24.29 5.25
CA LEU A 185 -7.15 -24.49 6.61
C LEU A 185 -7.23 -23.20 7.44
N ASN A 186 -6.74 -22.06 6.94
CA ASN A 186 -6.68 -20.85 7.76
C ASN A 186 -6.90 -19.56 6.97
N ASP A 187 -8.10 -18.99 7.13
CA ASP A 187 -8.49 -17.72 6.51
C ASP A 187 -7.82 -16.48 7.14
N GLN A 188 -7.10 -16.62 8.26
CA GLN A 188 -6.53 -15.46 8.97
C GLN A 188 -5.52 -14.69 8.13
N PHE A 189 -4.69 -15.39 7.37
CA PHE A 189 -3.75 -14.76 6.44
C PHE A 189 -4.38 -14.43 5.10
N ASN A 190 -5.47 -15.11 4.72
CA ASN A 190 -6.24 -14.90 3.51
C ASN A 190 -5.34 -14.62 2.28
N ARG A 191 -4.36 -15.47 2.01
CA ARG A 191 -3.42 -15.33 0.88
C ARG A 191 -2.67 -13.98 0.84
N GLY A 192 -2.66 -13.24 1.97
CA GLY A 192 -2.10 -11.89 2.09
C GLY A 192 -3.12 -10.75 2.05
N TYR A 193 -4.38 -11.05 1.78
CA TYR A 193 -5.48 -10.07 1.75
C TYR A 193 -6.01 -9.75 3.16
N SER A 194 -5.12 -9.53 4.12
CA SER A 194 -5.49 -9.35 5.53
C SER A 194 -4.64 -8.30 6.25
N ALA A 195 -5.23 -7.68 7.26
CA ALA A 195 -4.54 -6.75 8.14
C ALA A 195 -3.38 -7.39 8.93
N ILE A 196 -3.47 -8.69 9.22
CA ILE A 196 -2.42 -9.46 9.90
C ILE A 196 -1.20 -9.55 8.99
N SER A 197 -1.38 -9.94 7.72
CA SER A 197 -0.29 -9.96 6.74
C SER A 197 0.32 -8.57 6.55
N PHE A 198 -0.52 -7.52 6.52
CA PHE A 198 -0.04 -6.13 6.44
C PHE A 198 0.78 -5.72 7.65
N ALA A 199 0.43 -6.18 8.87
CA ALA A 199 1.22 -5.91 10.08
C ALA A 199 2.63 -6.54 10.00
N GLY A 200 2.75 -7.77 9.50
CA GLY A 200 4.04 -8.42 9.29
C GLY A 200 4.91 -7.69 8.27
N ILE A 201 4.34 -7.34 7.11
CA ILE A 201 5.01 -6.58 6.05
C ILE A 201 5.44 -5.18 6.55
N TYR A 202 4.57 -4.51 7.32
CA TYR A 202 4.87 -3.23 7.95
C TYR A 202 6.06 -3.32 8.91
N LEU A 203 6.06 -4.32 9.80
CA LEU A 203 7.16 -4.55 10.74
C LEU A 203 8.46 -4.90 10.02
N LEU A 204 8.41 -5.70 8.94
CA LEU A 204 9.59 -5.99 8.12
C LEU A 204 10.21 -4.70 7.57
N ALA A 205 9.39 -3.83 7.01
CA ALA A 205 9.86 -2.55 6.48
C ALA A 205 10.39 -1.61 7.59
N ARG A 206 9.77 -1.62 8.79
CA ARG A 206 10.28 -0.90 9.96
C ARG A 206 11.66 -1.42 10.36
N PHE A 207 11.83 -2.73 10.45
CA PHE A 207 13.11 -3.37 10.75
C PHE A 207 14.18 -2.97 9.74
N MET A 208 13.88 -3.04 8.43
CA MET A 208 14.78 -2.64 7.37
C MET A 208 15.16 -1.14 7.45
N SER A 209 14.20 -0.27 7.75
CA SER A 209 14.43 1.17 7.89
C SER A 209 15.34 1.51 9.07
N LEU A 210 15.19 0.80 10.21
CA LEU A 210 15.99 1.00 11.42
C LEU A 210 17.41 0.40 11.29
N HIS A 211 17.52 -0.70 10.53
CA HIS A 211 18.77 -1.47 10.41
C HIS A 211 19.29 -1.50 8.97
N ARG A 212 19.38 -0.31 8.34
CA ARG A 212 19.87 -0.15 6.96
C ARG A 212 21.24 -0.80 6.76
N ARG A 213 21.40 -1.51 5.64
CA ARG A 213 22.63 -2.23 5.30
C ARG A 213 23.18 -1.79 3.94
N ARG A 214 24.50 -1.84 3.77
CA ARG A 214 25.18 -1.47 2.51
C ARG A 214 24.74 -2.33 1.32
N PHE A 215 24.35 -3.59 1.56
CA PHE A 215 23.90 -4.49 0.50
C PHE A 215 22.53 -4.12 -0.09
N PHE A 216 21.76 -3.18 0.50
CA PHE A 216 20.49 -2.70 -0.06
C PHE A 216 20.62 -2.17 -1.49
N ARG A 217 21.81 -1.69 -1.89
CA ARG A 217 22.11 -1.29 -3.27
C ARG A 217 21.93 -2.40 -4.30
N PHE A 218 22.07 -3.65 -3.89
CA PHE A 218 21.86 -4.83 -4.73
C PHE A 218 20.38 -5.28 -4.79
N GLY A 219 19.47 -4.55 -4.18
CA GLY A 219 18.05 -4.92 -4.14
C GLY A 219 17.45 -5.15 -5.51
N LEU A 220 17.85 -4.37 -6.55
CA LEU A 220 17.36 -4.62 -7.90
C LEU A 220 17.78 -5.99 -8.44
N LEU A 221 18.99 -6.44 -8.15
CA LEU A 221 19.47 -7.78 -8.53
C LEU A 221 18.68 -8.86 -7.80
N VAL A 222 18.39 -8.67 -6.51
CA VAL A 222 17.57 -9.59 -5.72
C VAL A 222 16.13 -9.63 -6.27
N TYR A 223 15.56 -8.48 -6.64
CA TYR A 223 14.24 -8.41 -7.29
C TYR A 223 14.21 -9.24 -8.57
N LEU A 224 15.20 -9.06 -9.46
CA LEU A 224 15.31 -9.82 -10.71
C LEU A 224 15.55 -11.31 -10.47
N ALA A 225 16.37 -11.66 -9.47
CA ALA A 225 16.60 -13.06 -9.08
C ALA A 225 15.30 -13.72 -8.57
N CYS A 226 14.49 -13.02 -7.77
CA CYS A 226 13.18 -13.51 -7.33
C CYS A 226 12.21 -13.69 -8.50
N LEU A 227 12.23 -12.75 -9.47
CA LEU A 227 11.41 -12.85 -10.67
C LEU A 227 11.81 -14.07 -11.51
N LEU A 228 13.10 -14.27 -11.74
CA LEU A 228 13.63 -15.43 -12.46
C LEU A 228 13.30 -16.74 -11.71
N ALA A 229 13.51 -16.79 -10.39
CA ALA A 229 13.19 -17.96 -9.59
C ALA A 229 11.70 -18.34 -9.70
N LYS A 230 10.79 -17.35 -9.60
CA LYS A 230 9.35 -17.57 -9.78
C LYS A 230 9.04 -18.11 -11.18
N ALA A 231 9.65 -17.52 -12.23
CA ALA A 231 9.44 -17.95 -13.61
C ALA A 231 9.94 -19.39 -13.84
N LEU A 232 11.12 -19.75 -13.31
CA LEU A 232 11.68 -21.11 -13.41
C LEU A 232 10.83 -22.14 -12.66
N ILE A 233 10.38 -21.79 -11.43
CA ILE A 233 9.53 -22.67 -10.63
C ILE A 233 8.18 -22.85 -11.33
N PHE A 234 7.59 -21.77 -11.85
CA PHE A 234 6.35 -21.81 -12.60
C PHE A 234 6.48 -22.71 -13.85
N TRP A 235 7.57 -22.57 -14.60
CA TRP A 235 7.85 -23.39 -15.76
C TRP A 235 8.03 -24.88 -15.41
N ALA A 236 8.78 -25.19 -14.34
CA ALA A 236 9.03 -26.55 -13.88
C ALA A 236 7.76 -27.26 -13.37
N LEU A 237 6.79 -26.49 -12.83
CA LEU A 237 5.56 -26.99 -12.22
C LEU A 237 4.31 -26.63 -13.04
N SER A 238 4.47 -26.27 -14.29
CA SER A 238 3.40 -25.75 -15.17
C SER A 238 2.23 -26.71 -15.43
N GLY A 239 2.28 -27.95 -14.92
CA GLY A 239 1.16 -28.89 -14.93
C GLY A 239 0.30 -28.92 -13.65
N SER A 240 0.66 -28.13 -12.61
CA SER A 240 -0.05 -28.12 -11.32
C SER A 240 -0.79 -26.78 -11.15
N GLU A 241 -2.12 -26.82 -11.22
CA GLU A 241 -2.96 -25.62 -11.05
C GLU A 241 -2.78 -24.95 -9.68
N ASP A 242 -2.64 -25.75 -8.62
CA ASP A 242 -2.50 -25.25 -7.25
C ASP A 242 -1.21 -24.47 -7.06
N TYR A 243 -0.11 -24.92 -7.66
CA TYR A 243 1.15 -24.22 -7.58
C TYR A 243 1.12 -22.86 -8.31
N ASN A 244 0.49 -22.82 -9.46
CA ASN A 244 0.37 -21.59 -10.26
C ASN A 244 -0.31 -20.47 -9.47
N ARG A 245 -1.33 -20.80 -8.67
CA ARG A 245 -2.02 -19.86 -7.79
C ARG A 245 -1.13 -19.43 -6.62
N TRP A 246 -0.46 -20.38 -5.95
CA TRP A 246 0.39 -20.08 -4.79
C TRP A 246 1.57 -19.17 -5.13
N ALA A 247 2.19 -19.33 -6.29
CA ALA A 247 3.31 -18.50 -6.74
C ALA A 247 2.98 -17.00 -6.81
N LEU A 248 1.69 -16.67 -6.90
CA LEU A 248 1.17 -15.30 -7.06
C LEU A 248 0.46 -14.77 -5.80
N TYR A 249 0.49 -15.49 -4.66
CA TYR A 249 -0.05 -14.97 -3.41
C TYR A 249 0.88 -13.93 -2.79
N TYR A 250 0.30 -12.89 -2.18
CA TYR A 250 1.07 -11.84 -1.50
C TYR A 250 1.89 -12.35 -0.31
N ILE A 251 1.52 -13.51 0.26
CA ILE A 251 2.25 -14.19 1.34
C ILE A 251 3.41 -15.04 0.85
N ASN A 252 3.54 -15.28 -0.45
CA ASN A 252 4.64 -16.06 -1.00
C ASN A 252 5.98 -15.42 -0.61
N PRO A 253 6.94 -16.17 -0.03
CA PRO A 253 8.22 -15.62 0.41
C PRO A 253 9.01 -14.91 -0.70
N LEU A 254 8.94 -15.38 -1.95
CA LEU A 254 9.60 -14.73 -3.09
C LEU A 254 8.93 -13.39 -3.45
N VAL A 255 7.60 -13.28 -3.31
CA VAL A 255 6.85 -12.04 -3.51
C VAL A 255 7.18 -11.03 -2.42
N ILE A 256 7.27 -11.47 -1.16
CA ILE A 256 7.66 -10.62 -0.03
C ILE A 256 9.11 -10.15 -0.19
N LEU A 257 10.03 -11.07 -0.52
CA LEU A 257 11.43 -10.75 -0.75
C LEU A 257 11.62 -9.79 -1.94
N GLN A 258 10.85 -9.97 -3.00
CA GLN A 258 10.85 -9.09 -4.18
C GLN A 258 10.41 -7.66 -3.80
N ALA A 259 9.36 -7.50 -3.00
CA ALA A 259 8.93 -6.20 -2.48
C ALA A 259 9.98 -5.57 -1.57
N ALA A 260 10.54 -6.35 -0.64
CA ALA A 260 11.60 -5.89 0.26
C ALA A 260 12.85 -5.45 -0.49
N ALA A 261 13.25 -6.20 -1.51
CA ALA A 261 14.40 -5.91 -2.36
C ALA A 261 14.22 -4.60 -3.15
N LEU A 262 13.03 -4.36 -3.69
CA LEU A 262 12.69 -3.13 -4.41
C LEU A 262 12.72 -1.91 -3.47
N VAL A 263 12.11 -2.02 -2.29
CA VAL A 263 12.13 -0.96 -1.26
C VAL A 263 13.56 -0.71 -0.76
N ALA A 264 14.35 -1.75 -0.54
CA ALA A 264 15.75 -1.65 -0.17
C ALA A 264 16.56 -0.88 -1.23
N PHE A 265 16.43 -1.26 -2.50
CA PHE A 265 17.10 -0.57 -3.62
C PHE A 265 16.74 0.90 -3.67
N VAL A 266 15.43 1.22 -3.70
CA VAL A 266 14.94 2.60 -3.79
C VAL A 266 15.43 3.45 -2.60
N SER A 267 15.58 2.83 -1.40
CA SER A 267 16.11 3.53 -0.23
C SER A 267 17.55 4.03 -0.40
N THR A 268 18.31 3.47 -1.35
CA THR A 268 19.70 3.86 -1.65
C THR A 268 19.80 4.88 -2.78
N VAL A 269 18.73 5.06 -3.55
CA VAL A 269 18.70 6.03 -4.66
C VAL A 269 18.58 7.44 -4.12
N LYS A 270 19.58 8.26 -4.40
CA LYS A 270 19.57 9.68 -4.06
C LYS A 270 18.79 10.46 -5.12
N MET A 271 17.71 11.12 -4.71
CA MET A 271 16.87 11.93 -5.58
C MET A 271 16.54 13.26 -4.90
N PRO A 272 16.63 14.40 -5.61
CA PRO A 272 16.22 15.68 -5.07
C PRO A 272 14.71 15.69 -4.82
N VAL A 273 14.22 16.66 -4.05
CA VAL A 273 12.78 16.84 -3.83
C VAL A 273 12.13 17.38 -5.10
N ILE A 274 11.37 16.54 -5.80
CA ILE A 274 10.66 16.88 -7.03
C ILE A 274 9.18 17.06 -6.73
N ARG A 275 8.71 18.31 -6.73
CA ARG A 275 7.35 18.67 -6.28
C ARG A 275 6.25 17.99 -7.10
N ILE A 276 6.45 17.84 -8.41
CA ILE A 276 5.44 17.19 -9.29
C ILE A 276 5.28 15.71 -8.95
N ILE A 277 6.36 14.97 -8.73
CA ILE A 277 6.34 13.56 -8.30
C ILE A 277 5.59 13.45 -6.97
N ASN A 278 5.92 14.30 -6.00
CA ASN A 278 5.30 14.27 -4.68
C ASN A 278 3.79 14.62 -4.72
N ARG A 279 3.36 15.45 -5.69
CA ARG A 279 1.95 15.79 -5.90
C ARG A 279 1.18 14.61 -6.53
N ILE A 280 1.71 14.01 -7.58
CA ILE A 280 1.12 12.85 -8.25
C ILE A 280 0.99 11.67 -7.27
N ALA A 281 2.06 11.35 -6.54
CA ALA A 281 2.07 10.26 -5.58
C ALA A 281 1.04 10.43 -4.44
N ALA A 282 0.69 11.67 -4.09
CA ALA A 282 -0.34 11.94 -3.08
C ALA A 282 -1.73 11.47 -3.51
N SER A 283 -1.98 11.33 -4.81
CA SER A 283 -3.23 10.87 -5.40
C SER A 283 -3.21 9.38 -5.81
N ALA A 284 -2.11 8.64 -5.55
CA ALA A 284 -1.99 7.25 -5.98
C ALA A 284 -3.14 6.36 -5.44
N TYR A 285 -3.54 6.53 -4.18
CA TYR A 285 -4.67 5.77 -3.62
C TYR A 285 -6.02 6.11 -4.26
N ALA A 286 -6.19 7.32 -4.78
CA ALA A 286 -7.39 7.71 -5.52
C ALA A 286 -7.54 6.95 -6.84
N VAL A 287 -6.43 6.68 -7.52
CA VAL A 287 -6.41 5.86 -8.74
C VAL A 287 -6.93 4.45 -8.44
N TYR A 288 -6.50 3.87 -7.28
CA TYR A 288 -7.00 2.59 -6.82
C TYR A 288 -8.52 2.63 -6.59
N LEU A 289 -8.99 3.57 -5.78
CA LEU A 289 -10.43 3.71 -5.45
C LEU A 289 -11.33 3.95 -6.68
N LEU A 290 -10.81 4.62 -7.71
CA LEU A 290 -11.57 4.88 -8.93
C LEU A 290 -11.82 3.58 -9.70
N HIS A 291 -10.76 2.82 -10.03
CA HIS A 291 -10.91 1.69 -10.95
C HIS A 291 -11.42 0.41 -10.29
N ILE A 292 -11.23 0.24 -8.95
CA ILE A 292 -11.74 -0.93 -8.22
C ILE A 292 -13.21 -0.76 -7.79
N ASN A 293 -13.78 0.42 -7.91
CA ASN A 293 -15.17 0.66 -7.56
C ASN A 293 -16.11 -0.21 -8.41
N ASP A 294 -17.06 -0.92 -7.81
CA ASP A 294 -17.90 -1.91 -8.48
C ASP A 294 -18.67 -1.34 -9.69
N PHE A 295 -19.13 -0.08 -9.62
CA PHE A 295 -19.79 0.59 -10.75
C PHE A 295 -18.86 0.90 -11.92
N ILE A 296 -17.55 1.02 -11.65
CA ILE A 296 -16.53 1.34 -12.67
C ILE A 296 -15.83 0.08 -13.15
N LEU A 297 -15.49 -0.84 -12.23
CA LEU A 297 -14.63 -1.99 -12.49
C LEU A 297 -15.18 -2.87 -13.62
N VAL A 298 -16.41 -3.32 -13.50
CA VAL A 298 -16.99 -4.29 -14.47
C VAL A 298 -17.37 -3.58 -15.77
N LYS A 299 -18.11 -2.47 -15.67
CA LYS A 299 -18.73 -1.81 -16.81
C LYS A 299 -17.74 -1.03 -17.67
N TYR A 300 -16.71 -0.45 -17.07
CA TYR A 300 -15.78 0.43 -17.78
C TYR A 300 -14.36 -0.11 -17.81
N PHE A 301 -13.80 -0.58 -16.70
CA PHE A 301 -12.41 -1.00 -16.67
C PHE A 301 -12.24 -2.35 -17.35
N LYS A 302 -12.89 -3.42 -16.83
CA LYS A 302 -12.76 -4.78 -17.41
C LYS A 302 -13.29 -4.87 -18.83
N SER A 303 -14.43 -4.26 -19.12
CA SER A 303 -15.02 -4.33 -20.47
C SER A 303 -14.11 -3.72 -21.54
N ASN A 304 -13.48 -2.57 -21.27
CA ASN A 304 -12.54 -1.97 -22.21
C ASN A 304 -11.27 -2.82 -22.38
N VAL A 305 -10.72 -3.37 -21.29
CA VAL A 305 -9.54 -4.25 -21.38
C VAL A 305 -9.87 -5.49 -22.22
N VAL A 306 -10.99 -6.16 -21.95
CA VAL A 306 -11.43 -7.35 -22.69
C VAL A 306 -11.69 -7.01 -24.16
N GLN A 307 -12.31 -5.87 -24.45
CA GLN A 307 -12.54 -5.42 -25.82
C GLN A 307 -11.22 -5.21 -26.56
N LEU A 308 -10.27 -4.47 -25.98
CA LEU A 308 -8.95 -4.26 -26.59
C LEU A 308 -8.21 -5.57 -26.81
N TYR A 309 -8.26 -6.47 -25.83
CA TYR A 309 -7.60 -7.78 -25.91
C TYR A 309 -8.17 -8.67 -27.04
N ASN A 310 -9.49 -8.59 -27.29
CA ASN A 310 -10.15 -9.38 -28.31
C ASN A 310 -10.03 -8.78 -29.72
N GLN A 311 -9.85 -7.46 -29.83
CA GLN A 311 -9.78 -6.75 -31.11
C GLN A 311 -8.37 -6.63 -31.67
N TYR A 312 -7.36 -6.62 -30.81
CA TYR A 312 -5.96 -6.38 -31.20
C TYR A 312 -5.06 -7.52 -30.72
N SER A 313 -3.87 -7.65 -31.30
CA SER A 313 -2.92 -8.69 -30.96
C SER A 313 -1.49 -8.17 -30.81
N GLY A 314 -0.63 -8.96 -30.16
CA GLY A 314 0.79 -8.68 -30.02
C GLY A 314 1.09 -7.31 -29.38
N VAL A 315 2.08 -6.61 -29.91
CA VAL A 315 2.57 -5.34 -29.36
C VAL A 315 1.52 -4.23 -29.44
N GLU A 316 0.67 -4.24 -30.45
CA GLU A 316 -0.41 -3.25 -30.60
C GLU A 316 -1.42 -3.37 -29.45
N CYS A 317 -1.87 -4.57 -29.13
CA CYS A 317 -2.75 -4.85 -28.00
C CYS A 317 -2.15 -4.34 -26.69
N ILE A 318 -0.88 -4.70 -26.43
CA ILE A 318 -0.18 -4.26 -25.21
C ILE A 318 -0.10 -2.73 -25.15
N GLY A 319 0.27 -2.09 -26.25
CA GLY A 319 0.37 -0.63 -26.34
C GLY A 319 -0.96 0.09 -26.07
N LEU A 320 -2.06 -0.41 -26.65
CA LEU A 320 -3.40 0.16 -26.44
C LEU A 320 -3.90 -0.04 -25.01
N ILE A 321 -3.68 -1.23 -24.41
CA ILE A 321 -4.01 -1.47 -23.01
C ILE A 321 -3.20 -0.52 -22.12
N LEU A 322 -1.88 -0.41 -22.29
CA LEU A 322 -1.05 0.51 -21.51
C LEU A 322 -1.51 1.98 -21.65
N MET A 323 -1.87 2.41 -22.87
CA MET A 323 -2.41 3.75 -23.10
C MET A 323 -3.73 3.95 -22.33
N PHE A 324 -4.64 2.99 -22.38
CA PHE A 324 -5.87 3.00 -21.58
C PHE A 324 -5.57 3.11 -20.07
N LEU A 325 -4.60 2.34 -19.55
CA LEU A 325 -4.21 2.42 -18.13
C LEU A 325 -3.63 3.79 -17.76
N VAL A 326 -2.88 4.45 -18.66
CA VAL A 326 -2.40 5.82 -18.46
C VAL A 326 -3.59 6.79 -18.37
N VAL A 327 -4.60 6.64 -19.22
CA VAL A 327 -5.83 7.46 -19.14
C VAL A 327 -6.54 7.27 -17.81
N VAL A 328 -6.74 6.03 -17.36
CA VAL A 328 -7.35 5.72 -16.05
C VAL A 328 -6.54 6.33 -14.92
N PHE A 329 -5.21 6.21 -14.98
CA PHE A 329 -4.29 6.77 -13.99
C PHE A 329 -4.42 8.30 -13.90
N CYS A 330 -4.39 8.98 -15.05
CA CYS A 330 -4.55 10.44 -15.12
C CYS A 330 -5.93 10.89 -14.64
N ALA A 331 -7.00 10.18 -15.02
CA ALA A 331 -8.35 10.46 -14.55
C ALA A 331 -8.45 10.39 -13.01
N GLY A 332 -7.90 9.34 -12.39
CA GLY A 332 -7.88 9.20 -10.93
C GLY A 332 -7.15 10.35 -10.23
N ILE A 333 -6.02 10.81 -10.80
CA ILE A 333 -5.28 11.98 -10.26
C ILE A 333 -6.10 13.25 -10.38
N LEU A 334 -6.73 13.50 -11.52
CA LEU A 334 -7.51 14.71 -11.78
C LEU A 334 -8.74 14.79 -10.87
N ILE A 335 -9.48 13.70 -10.73
CA ILE A 335 -10.64 13.61 -9.81
C ILE A 335 -10.19 13.85 -8.37
N ASP A 336 -9.03 13.32 -7.98
CA ASP A 336 -8.50 13.53 -6.62
C ASP A 336 -8.16 14.99 -6.30
N GLN A 337 -7.85 15.84 -7.31
CA GLN A 337 -7.65 17.26 -7.06
C GLN A 337 -8.94 17.91 -6.51
N VAL A 338 -10.11 17.51 -7.02
CA VAL A 338 -11.41 17.99 -6.51
C VAL A 338 -11.58 17.57 -5.04
N ARG A 339 -11.32 16.30 -4.73
CA ARG A 339 -11.36 15.80 -3.34
C ARG A 339 -10.40 16.56 -2.43
N ILE A 340 -9.17 16.89 -2.90
CA ILE A 340 -8.19 17.66 -2.13
C ILE A 340 -8.71 19.06 -1.81
N LEU A 341 -9.32 19.74 -2.80
CA LEU A 341 -9.93 21.05 -2.59
C LEU A 341 -11.05 20.99 -1.56
N LEU A 342 -11.97 20.03 -1.69
CA LEU A 342 -13.06 19.82 -0.74
C LEU A 342 -12.54 19.49 0.66
N TRP A 343 -11.54 18.60 0.79
CA TRP A 343 -10.93 18.34 2.10
C TRP A 343 -10.32 19.58 2.74
N ASN A 344 -9.64 20.41 1.95
CA ASN A 344 -9.05 21.64 2.47
C ASN A 344 -10.12 22.59 3.00
N ALA A 345 -11.26 22.72 2.30
CA ALA A 345 -12.40 23.52 2.75
C ALA A 345 -13.00 22.96 4.05
N VAL A 346 -13.31 21.66 4.10
CA VAL A 346 -13.92 21.01 5.27
C VAL A 346 -12.96 20.98 6.48
N SER A 347 -11.68 20.74 6.25
CA SER A 347 -10.70 20.59 7.33
C SER A 347 -10.43 21.86 8.13
N VAL A 348 -10.83 23.04 7.64
CA VAL A 348 -10.76 24.32 8.39
C VAL A 348 -11.70 24.29 9.60
N TRP A 349 -12.84 23.60 9.48
CA TRP A 349 -13.84 23.52 10.55
C TRP A 349 -13.52 22.47 11.63
N LEU A 350 -12.67 21.50 11.33
CA LEU A 350 -12.31 20.42 12.26
C LEU A 350 -11.70 20.91 13.58
N PRO A 351 -10.80 21.93 13.64
CA PRO A 351 -10.23 22.40 14.90
C PRO A 351 -11.28 22.97 15.85
N ALA A 352 -12.35 23.59 15.34
CA ALA A 352 -13.43 24.15 16.14
C ALA A 352 -14.24 23.05 16.86
N LEU A 353 -14.43 21.89 16.22
CA LEU A 353 -15.14 20.75 16.81
C LEU A 353 -14.34 20.10 17.97
N PHE A 354 -13.01 20.13 17.93
CA PHE A 354 -12.15 19.48 18.93
C PHE A 354 -11.65 20.40 20.04
N ARG A 355 -11.74 21.73 19.89
CA ARG A 355 -11.37 22.69 20.96
C ARG A 355 -12.26 22.63 22.20
N LYS A 356 -13.49 22.11 22.08
CA LYS A 356 -14.43 21.98 23.23
C LYS A 356 -14.02 20.88 24.23
N SER A 357 -13.16 19.93 23.87
CA SER A 357 -12.79 18.79 24.73
C SER A 357 -11.57 19.02 25.64
N SER A 358 -10.83 20.11 25.48
CA SER A 358 -9.61 20.38 26.26
C SER A 358 -9.73 21.50 27.31
N ARG A 359 -10.92 21.79 27.79
CA ARG A 359 -11.05 22.60 29.01
C ARG A 359 -10.54 21.76 30.18
N LYS A 360 -9.32 22.05 30.64
CA LYS A 360 -8.80 21.60 31.93
C LYS A 360 -9.81 21.92 33.02
N PRO A 361 -10.10 21.00 33.95
CA PRO A 361 -10.91 21.34 35.11
C PRO A 361 -10.23 22.50 35.84
N LYS A 362 -11.03 23.50 36.22
CA LYS A 362 -10.58 24.59 37.09
C LYS A 362 -10.01 23.96 38.36
N PRO A 363 -8.84 24.41 38.86
CA PRO A 363 -8.37 24.00 40.17
C PRO A 363 -9.41 24.36 41.21
N ALA A 364 -9.68 23.44 42.14
CA ALA A 364 -10.57 23.66 43.26
C ALA A 364 -10.07 24.85 44.08
N PRO A 365 -10.96 25.69 44.65
CA PRO A 365 -10.55 26.77 45.52
C PRO A 365 -9.85 26.18 46.74
N ALA A 366 -8.69 26.75 47.10
CA ALA A 366 -8.02 26.43 48.34
C ALA A 366 -8.98 26.75 49.51
N THR A 367 -9.28 25.73 50.29
CA THR A 367 -9.96 25.90 51.57
C THR A 367 -8.93 26.48 52.55
N GLU A 368 -9.17 27.66 53.07
CA GLU A 368 -8.50 28.24 54.24
C GLU A 368 -8.76 27.44 55.50
#